data_8f7a5c01433db61b53788224e7955d6e
#
_entry.id   8f7a5c01433db61b53788224e7955d6e
#
_cell.length_a   1.000
_cell.length_b   1.000
_cell.length_c   1.000
_cell.angle_alpha   90.00
_cell.angle_beta   90.00
_cell.angle_gamma   90.00
#
_symmetry.space_group_name_H-M   'P 1'
#
loop_
_entity.id
_entity.type
_entity.pdbx_description
1 polymer ?
#
loop_
_entity_poly.entity_id
_entity_poly.type
_entity_poly.pdbx_seq_one_letter_code
_entity_poly.pdbx_strand_id
1 'polypeptide(L)'
;MLEQIAAGLPCACHIYPLDVGDAAVLRTAANDFIARAGLPDIVIANAGVSLGTLTEESADLPAFARVMEINLLGMLNTFHPFVAAMRTAKRGRLVGIASVAGIRGIPGAGAYCASKAAVISYLESLRVELHGSGVTVSTIVPGYIATPMTDVNTYAMPFILPADEAARRIARNIARGSRYAVVPWQMGIAAKLLRLMPIPLFDWLFFSHAGRKSRNLPL
;
A
#
# COMPACT_ATOMS: atom_id res chain seq x y z
N MET A 1 14.24 13.26 -9.19
CA MET A 1 14.18 11.99 -8.44
C MET A 1 13.87 10.79 -9.35
N LEU A 2 12.74 10.74 -10.09
CA LEU A 2 12.43 9.59 -10.97
C LEU A 2 13.51 9.35 -12.03
N GLU A 3 14.00 10.39 -12.69
CA GLU A 3 15.08 10.33 -13.68
C GLU A 3 16.39 9.78 -13.09
N GLN A 4 16.73 10.17 -11.86
CA GLN A 4 17.92 9.66 -11.17
C GLN A 4 17.81 8.17 -10.87
N ILE A 5 16.61 7.72 -10.47
CA ILE A 5 16.36 6.29 -10.25
C ILE A 5 16.48 5.52 -11.57
N ALA A 6 15.85 6.03 -12.62
CA ALA A 6 15.87 5.39 -13.94
C ALA A 6 17.28 5.29 -14.53
N ALA A 7 18.10 6.33 -14.37
CA ALA A 7 19.49 6.33 -14.82
C ALA A 7 20.38 5.27 -14.14
N GLY A 8 20.00 4.81 -12.94
CA GLY A 8 20.72 3.76 -12.21
C GLY A 8 20.25 2.33 -12.53
N LEU A 9 19.23 2.15 -13.37
CA LEU A 9 18.69 0.84 -13.69
C LEU A 9 19.26 0.29 -15.02
N PRO A 10 19.56 -1.01 -15.09
CA PRO A 10 20.13 -1.65 -16.28
C PRO A 10 19.06 -2.03 -17.34
N CYS A 11 17.93 -1.34 -17.36
CA CYS A 11 16.81 -1.64 -18.26
C CYS A 11 16.19 -0.36 -18.83
N ALA A 12 15.42 -0.47 -19.90
CA ALA A 12 14.64 0.64 -20.43
C ALA A 12 13.58 1.08 -19.40
N CYS A 13 13.50 2.39 -19.17
CA CYS A 13 12.57 2.99 -18.23
C CYS A 13 11.68 4.01 -18.94
N HIS A 14 10.38 3.95 -18.69
CA HIS A 14 9.41 4.97 -19.08
C HIS A 14 8.91 5.68 -17.81
N ILE A 15 9.07 7.00 -17.77
CA ILE A 15 8.76 7.81 -16.59
C ILE A 15 7.51 8.65 -16.86
N TYR A 16 6.53 8.56 -15.97
CA TYR A 16 5.28 9.31 -16.01
C TYR A 16 5.09 10.05 -14.67
N PRO A 17 5.55 11.30 -14.55
CA PRO A 17 5.28 12.13 -13.37
C PRO A 17 3.77 12.45 -13.31
N LEU A 18 3.05 11.82 -12.41
CA LEU A 18 1.59 11.97 -12.26
C LEU A 18 1.14 11.74 -10.82
N ASP A 19 -0.07 12.21 -10.51
CA ASP A 19 -0.77 11.88 -9.28
C ASP A 19 -1.68 10.66 -9.52
N VAL A 20 -1.54 9.62 -8.70
CA VAL A 20 -2.37 8.40 -8.79
C VAL A 20 -3.84 8.67 -8.45
N GLY A 21 -4.17 9.79 -7.80
CA GLY A 21 -5.53 10.26 -7.59
C GLY A 21 -6.23 10.67 -8.89
N ASP A 22 -5.47 11.09 -9.91
CA ASP A 22 -6.03 11.45 -11.23
C ASP A 22 -6.15 10.22 -12.14
N ALA A 23 -7.34 9.63 -12.16
CA ALA A 23 -7.64 8.45 -12.96
C ALA A 23 -7.50 8.68 -14.48
N ALA A 24 -7.75 9.89 -14.98
CA ALA A 24 -7.68 10.20 -16.40
C ALA A 24 -6.23 10.28 -16.89
N VAL A 25 -5.39 10.98 -16.13
CA VAL A 25 -3.95 11.09 -16.42
C VAL A 25 -3.28 9.73 -16.32
N LEU A 26 -3.61 8.94 -15.30
CA LEU A 26 -3.05 7.60 -15.11
C LEU A 26 -3.45 6.65 -16.26
N ARG A 27 -4.70 6.70 -16.69
CA ARG A 27 -5.17 5.91 -17.86
C ARG A 27 -4.42 6.30 -19.13
N THR A 28 -4.17 7.58 -19.37
CA THR A 28 -3.40 8.06 -20.52
C THR A 28 -1.96 7.53 -20.47
N ALA A 29 -1.30 7.63 -19.32
CA ALA A 29 0.05 7.10 -19.11
C ALA A 29 0.11 5.57 -19.30
N ALA A 30 -0.88 4.83 -18.81
CA ALA A 30 -0.96 3.38 -18.98
C ALA A 30 -1.11 2.99 -20.46
N ASN A 31 -1.95 3.69 -21.22
CA ASN A 31 -2.13 3.46 -22.65
C ASN A 31 -0.85 3.74 -23.45
N ASP A 32 -0.14 4.84 -23.14
CA ASP A 32 1.15 5.16 -23.75
C ASP A 32 2.20 4.10 -23.39
N PHE A 33 2.25 3.64 -22.13
CA PHE A 33 3.14 2.56 -21.72
C PHE A 33 2.87 1.27 -22.51
N ILE A 34 1.60 0.87 -22.64
CA ILE A 34 1.23 -0.34 -23.38
C ILE A 34 1.62 -0.21 -24.86
N ALA A 35 1.44 0.96 -25.46
CA ALA A 35 1.81 1.21 -26.84
C ALA A 35 3.32 1.13 -27.09
N ARG A 36 4.15 1.56 -26.12
CA ARG A 36 5.62 1.58 -26.25
C ARG A 36 6.29 0.28 -25.83
N ALA A 37 5.84 -0.30 -24.72
CA ALA A 37 6.51 -1.40 -24.05
C ALA A 37 5.71 -2.72 -24.06
N GLY A 38 4.46 -2.67 -24.53
CA GLY A 38 3.54 -3.80 -24.46
C GLY A 38 2.87 -3.94 -23.10
N LEU A 39 2.04 -4.98 -22.97
CA LEU A 39 1.32 -5.26 -21.74
C LEU A 39 2.29 -5.72 -20.63
N PRO A 40 2.36 -5.03 -19.49
CA PRO A 40 3.26 -5.41 -18.40
C PRO A 40 2.87 -6.76 -17.80
N ASP A 41 3.87 -7.54 -17.37
CA ASP A 41 3.66 -8.79 -16.66
C ASP A 41 3.26 -8.56 -15.20
N ILE A 42 3.72 -7.44 -14.60
CA ILE A 42 3.47 -7.09 -13.19
C ILE A 42 3.12 -5.60 -13.11
N VAL A 43 2.02 -5.29 -12.44
CA VAL A 43 1.64 -3.92 -12.05
C VAL A 43 1.69 -3.82 -10.53
N ILE A 44 2.47 -2.89 -9.99
CA ILE A 44 2.64 -2.69 -8.55
C ILE A 44 2.04 -1.33 -8.16
N ALA A 45 0.92 -1.34 -7.43
CA ALA A 45 0.35 -0.16 -6.81
C ALA A 45 1.02 0.07 -5.45
N ASN A 46 2.05 0.92 -5.45
CA ASN A 46 2.90 1.21 -4.29
C ASN A 46 2.65 2.60 -3.69
N ALA A 47 2.15 3.55 -4.47
CA ALA A 47 1.90 4.91 -3.99
C ALA A 47 1.06 4.90 -2.70
N GLY A 48 1.46 5.70 -1.73
CA GLY A 48 0.76 5.77 -0.46
C GLY A 48 1.33 6.83 0.46
N VAL A 49 0.46 7.43 1.26
CA VAL A 49 0.78 8.45 2.25
C VAL A 49 0.22 8.04 3.62
N SER A 50 0.82 8.59 4.66
CA SER A 50 0.37 8.38 6.03
C SER A 50 0.40 9.70 6.79
N LEU A 51 -0.77 10.13 7.27
CA LEU A 51 -0.95 11.33 8.07
C LEU A 51 -1.62 10.94 9.40
N GLY A 52 -1.25 11.61 10.46
CA GLY A 52 -1.96 11.52 11.74
C GLY A 52 -3.24 12.34 11.65
N THR A 53 -4.37 11.72 12.04
CA THR A 53 -5.68 12.37 12.02
C THR A 53 -6.45 12.11 13.30
N LEU A 54 -7.15 13.14 13.79
CA LEU A 54 -8.11 13.06 14.89
C LEU A 54 -9.50 13.46 14.35
N THR A 55 -10.52 12.66 14.65
CA THR A 55 -11.87 12.87 14.11
C THR A 55 -12.50 14.17 14.63
N GLU A 56 -12.14 14.62 15.83
CA GLU A 56 -12.60 15.87 16.43
C GLU A 56 -12.00 17.14 15.79
N GLU A 57 -10.88 16.99 15.06
CA GLU A 57 -10.20 18.10 14.40
C GLU A 57 -10.75 18.30 12.99
N SER A 58 -11.53 19.36 12.78
CA SER A 58 -12.09 19.67 11.45
C SER A 58 -11.01 19.91 10.37
N ALA A 59 -9.84 20.41 10.78
CA ALA A 59 -8.69 20.58 9.90
C ALA A 59 -8.11 19.26 9.36
N ASP A 60 -8.42 18.12 9.99
CA ASP A 60 -7.94 16.80 9.56
C ASP A 60 -8.85 16.11 8.52
N LEU A 61 -10.06 16.62 8.29
CA LEU A 61 -10.97 16.02 7.31
C LEU A 61 -10.40 16.00 5.88
N PRO A 62 -9.78 17.08 5.36
CA PRO A 62 -9.12 17.04 4.06
C PRO A 62 -7.95 16.03 4.03
N ALA A 63 -7.17 15.94 5.11
CA ALA A 63 -6.08 14.98 5.24
C ALA A 63 -6.59 13.54 5.20
N PHE A 64 -7.69 13.26 5.90
CA PHE A 64 -8.37 11.96 5.87
C PHE A 64 -8.79 11.59 4.45
N ALA A 65 -9.49 12.51 3.76
CA ALA A 65 -9.94 12.30 2.38
C ALA A 65 -8.76 12.03 1.44
N ARG A 66 -7.67 12.81 1.55
CA ARG A 66 -6.48 12.64 0.72
C ARG A 66 -5.76 11.31 0.93
N VAL A 67 -5.70 10.84 2.17
CA VAL A 67 -5.15 9.49 2.48
C VAL A 67 -5.98 8.40 1.81
N MET A 68 -7.30 8.49 1.85
CA MET A 68 -8.20 7.53 1.18
C MET A 68 -8.06 7.59 -0.34
N GLU A 69 -7.99 8.77 -0.89
CA GLU A 69 -7.82 9.02 -2.32
C GLU A 69 -6.52 8.38 -2.86
N ILE A 70 -5.38 8.66 -2.24
CA ILE A 70 -4.09 8.13 -2.70
C ILE A 70 -3.99 6.63 -2.44
N ASN A 71 -4.26 6.20 -1.20
CA ASN A 71 -3.96 4.82 -0.79
C ASN A 71 -4.93 3.80 -1.37
N LEU A 72 -6.21 4.15 -1.52
CA LEU A 72 -7.25 3.24 -2.00
C LEU A 72 -7.64 3.52 -3.46
N LEU A 73 -8.14 4.74 -3.76
CA LEU A 73 -8.57 5.06 -5.12
C LEU A 73 -7.39 5.10 -6.09
N GLY A 74 -6.23 5.60 -5.66
CA GLY A 74 -5.00 5.56 -6.44
C GLY A 74 -4.55 4.14 -6.80
N MET A 75 -4.75 3.16 -5.91
CA MET A 75 -4.50 1.74 -6.23
C MET A 75 -5.48 1.22 -7.28
N LEU A 76 -6.79 1.50 -7.12
CA LEU A 76 -7.80 1.13 -8.11
C LEU A 76 -7.47 1.75 -9.47
N ASN A 77 -7.17 3.05 -9.51
CA ASN A 77 -6.80 3.77 -10.72
C ASN A 77 -5.57 3.15 -11.39
N THR A 78 -4.57 2.70 -10.59
CA THR A 78 -3.35 2.06 -11.08
C THR A 78 -3.64 0.72 -11.75
N PHE A 79 -4.56 -0.10 -11.23
CA PHE A 79 -4.87 -1.41 -11.79
C PHE A 79 -5.85 -1.36 -12.96
N HIS A 80 -6.85 -0.48 -12.88
CA HIS A 80 -7.97 -0.43 -13.82
C HIS A 80 -7.57 -0.47 -15.31
N PRO A 81 -6.59 0.30 -15.78
CA PRO A 81 -6.23 0.32 -17.21
C PRO A 81 -5.67 -1.00 -17.73
N PHE A 82 -5.12 -1.86 -16.88
CA PHE A 82 -4.42 -3.08 -17.28
C PHE A 82 -5.27 -4.34 -17.16
N VAL A 83 -6.27 -4.36 -16.25
CA VAL A 83 -7.02 -5.57 -15.90
C VAL A 83 -7.67 -6.24 -17.11
N ALA A 84 -8.36 -5.48 -17.96
CA ALA A 84 -9.06 -6.04 -19.12
C ALA A 84 -8.10 -6.67 -20.13
N ALA A 85 -7.00 -5.98 -20.44
CA ALA A 85 -5.96 -6.49 -21.36
C ALA A 85 -5.25 -7.72 -20.78
N MET A 86 -4.94 -7.74 -19.48
CA MET A 86 -4.35 -8.90 -18.79
C MET A 86 -5.28 -10.12 -18.83
N ARG A 87 -6.59 -9.92 -18.60
CA ARG A 87 -7.60 -11.01 -18.69
C ARG A 87 -7.67 -11.59 -20.10
N THR A 88 -7.69 -10.73 -21.12
CA THR A 88 -7.69 -11.17 -22.52
C THR A 88 -6.41 -11.95 -22.85
N ALA A 89 -5.27 -11.48 -22.40
CA ALA A 89 -3.98 -12.14 -22.58
C ALA A 89 -3.80 -13.39 -21.69
N LYS A 90 -4.72 -13.65 -20.76
CA LYS A 90 -4.67 -14.74 -19.75
C LYS A 90 -3.36 -14.76 -18.95
N ARG A 91 -2.74 -13.61 -18.73
CA ARG A 91 -1.50 -13.46 -17.99
C ARG A 91 -1.43 -12.10 -17.33
N GLY A 92 -0.74 -12.03 -16.19
CA GLY A 92 -0.47 -10.78 -15.47
C GLY A 92 -0.52 -10.96 -13.96
N ARG A 93 0.08 -10.01 -13.28
CA ARG A 93 0.04 -9.95 -11.82
C ARG A 93 -0.20 -8.53 -11.35
N LEU A 94 -1.20 -8.37 -10.49
CA LEU A 94 -1.49 -7.14 -9.78
C LEU A 94 -0.97 -7.26 -8.35
N VAL A 95 -0.14 -6.31 -7.92
CA VAL A 95 0.48 -6.29 -6.60
C VAL A 95 0.07 -5.03 -5.87
N GLY A 96 -0.67 -5.17 -4.78
CA GLY A 96 -1.04 -4.04 -3.92
C GLY A 96 -0.20 -4.00 -2.65
N ILE A 97 0.32 -2.81 -2.32
CA ILE A 97 1.07 -2.57 -1.08
C ILE A 97 0.12 -2.06 -0.01
N ALA A 98 -0.24 -2.96 0.92
CA ALA A 98 -1.05 -2.67 2.11
C ALA A 98 -0.17 -2.19 3.29
N SER A 99 -0.47 -2.60 4.50
CA SER A 99 0.32 -2.40 5.73
C SER A 99 -0.23 -3.27 6.86
N VAL A 100 0.60 -3.62 7.84
CA VAL A 100 0.14 -4.22 9.11
C VAL A 100 -0.83 -3.30 9.86
N ALA A 101 -0.76 -1.98 9.65
CA ALA A 101 -1.71 -1.01 10.18
C ALA A 101 -3.14 -1.19 9.63
N GLY A 102 -3.33 -1.91 8.52
CA GLY A 102 -4.64 -2.28 8.00
C GLY A 102 -5.29 -3.46 8.74
N ILE A 103 -4.58 -4.13 9.64
CA ILE A 103 -5.10 -5.30 10.35
C ILE A 103 -5.92 -4.90 11.58
N ARG A 104 -5.50 -3.84 12.28
CA ARG A 104 -6.24 -3.24 13.41
C ARG A 104 -6.02 -1.74 13.46
N GLY A 105 -7.06 -0.96 13.86
CA GLY A 105 -6.96 0.49 14.03
C GLY A 105 -5.97 0.87 15.12
N ILE A 106 -5.22 1.95 14.90
CA ILE A 106 -4.25 2.50 15.84
C ILE A 106 -4.68 3.94 16.15
N PRO A 107 -4.74 4.36 17.42
CA PRO A 107 -5.09 5.74 17.78
C PRO A 107 -4.22 6.76 17.04
N GLY A 108 -4.83 7.87 16.60
CA GLY A 108 -4.15 8.95 15.89
C GLY A 108 -3.68 8.63 14.45
N ALA A 109 -3.96 7.40 13.95
CA ALA A 109 -3.66 6.98 12.58
C ALA A 109 -4.91 6.49 11.84
N GLY A 110 -6.09 6.98 12.21
CA GLY A 110 -7.38 6.48 11.74
C GLY A 110 -7.51 6.42 10.22
N ALA A 111 -7.18 7.50 9.52
CA ALA A 111 -7.23 7.55 8.05
C ALA A 111 -6.31 6.50 7.40
N TYR A 112 -5.09 6.40 7.88
CA TYR A 112 -4.12 5.44 7.35
C TYR A 112 -4.56 4.00 7.59
N CYS A 113 -4.97 3.67 8.83
CA CYS A 113 -5.45 2.33 9.17
C CYS A 113 -6.69 1.95 8.34
N ALA A 114 -7.66 2.85 8.23
CA ALA A 114 -8.87 2.64 7.43
C ALA A 114 -8.53 2.41 5.95
N SER A 115 -7.65 3.24 5.36
CA SER A 115 -7.24 3.09 3.97
C SER A 115 -6.55 1.74 3.71
N LYS A 116 -5.64 1.31 4.61
CA LYS A 116 -4.92 0.04 4.45
C LYS A 116 -5.78 -1.19 4.75
N ALA A 117 -6.78 -1.07 5.62
CA ALA A 117 -7.81 -2.10 5.81
C ALA A 117 -8.68 -2.24 4.56
N ALA A 118 -9.13 -1.13 3.97
CA ALA A 118 -9.87 -1.12 2.72
C ALA A 118 -9.08 -1.73 1.57
N VAL A 119 -7.77 -1.42 1.46
CA VAL A 119 -6.85 -2.03 0.47
C VAL A 119 -6.78 -3.54 0.63
N ILE A 120 -6.65 -4.07 1.85
CA ILE A 120 -6.61 -5.52 2.09
C ILE A 120 -7.91 -6.17 1.61
N SER A 121 -9.07 -5.62 2.01
CA SER A 121 -10.38 -6.13 1.61
C SER A 121 -10.60 -6.06 0.09
N TYR A 122 -10.24 -4.93 -0.54
CA TYR A 122 -10.32 -4.77 -1.99
C TYR A 122 -9.49 -5.80 -2.74
N LEU A 123 -8.24 -6.03 -2.32
CA LEU A 123 -7.36 -7.01 -2.96
C LEU A 123 -7.83 -8.45 -2.78
N GLU A 124 -8.48 -8.76 -1.66
CA GLU A 124 -9.13 -10.07 -1.44
C GLU A 124 -10.28 -10.28 -2.43
N SER A 125 -11.18 -9.30 -2.58
CA SER A 125 -12.26 -9.32 -3.55
C SER A 125 -11.72 -9.48 -4.97
N LEU A 126 -10.81 -8.62 -5.39
CA LEU A 126 -10.21 -8.63 -6.72
C LEU A 126 -9.53 -9.97 -7.03
N ARG A 127 -8.90 -10.61 -6.05
CA ARG A 127 -8.28 -11.93 -6.21
C ARG A 127 -9.31 -13.01 -6.53
N VAL A 128 -10.49 -12.94 -5.93
CA VAL A 128 -11.59 -13.89 -6.21
C VAL A 128 -12.24 -13.58 -7.55
N GLU A 129 -12.47 -12.32 -7.87
CA GLU A 129 -13.04 -11.85 -9.14
C GLU A 129 -12.19 -12.27 -10.36
N LEU A 130 -10.87 -12.31 -10.20
CA LEU A 130 -9.94 -12.68 -11.25
C LEU A 130 -9.58 -14.18 -11.23
N HIS A 131 -10.22 -14.99 -10.38
CA HIS A 131 -9.94 -16.42 -10.33
C HIS A 131 -10.21 -17.09 -11.69
N GLY A 132 -9.27 -17.92 -12.14
CA GLY A 132 -9.38 -18.61 -13.42
C GLY A 132 -9.10 -17.75 -14.68
N SER A 133 -8.89 -16.44 -14.52
CA SER A 133 -8.64 -15.53 -15.64
C SER A 133 -7.20 -15.55 -16.19
N GLY A 134 -6.28 -16.24 -15.49
CA GLY A 134 -4.84 -16.14 -15.76
C GLY A 134 -4.14 -14.93 -15.11
N VAL A 135 -4.91 -14.01 -14.50
CA VAL A 135 -4.38 -12.88 -13.75
C VAL A 135 -4.32 -13.22 -12.27
N THR A 136 -3.19 -12.93 -11.63
CA THR A 136 -3.00 -13.17 -10.19
C THR A 136 -2.97 -11.87 -9.41
N VAL A 137 -3.43 -11.90 -8.15
CA VAL A 137 -3.41 -10.74 -7.24
C VAL A 137 -2.58 -11.09 -6.02
N SER A 138 -1.65 -10.20 -5.67
CA SER A 138 -0.76 -10.31 -4.51
C SER A 138 -0.99 -9.15 -3.56
N THR A 139 -1.26 -9.44 -2.29
CA THR A 139 -1.32 -8.46 -1.20
C THR A 139 -0.02 -8.50 -0.42
N ILE A 140 0.77 -7.45 -0.50
CA ILE A 140 1.97 -7.29 0.30
C ILE A 140 1.64 -6.40 1.50
N VAL A 141 1.99 -6.88 2.70
CA VAL A 141 1.66 -6.23 3.98
C VAL A 141 2.95 -5.92 4.71
N PRO A 142 3.59 -4.76 4.43
CA PRO A 142 4.78 -4.34 5.16
C PRO A 142 4.47 -4.03 6.63
N GLY A 143 5.45 -4.34 7.50
CA GLY A 143 5.58 -3.75 8.82
C GLY A 143 6.34 -2.42 8.75
N TYR A 144 7.21 -2.18 9.73
CA TYR A 144 8.04 -0.98 9.73
C TYR A 144 9.25 -1.13 8.79
N ILE A 145 9.44 -0.13 7.94
CA ILE A 145 10.57 -0.02 7.02
C ILE A 145 11.23 1.33 7.25
N ALA A 146 12.54 1.35 7.44
CA ALA A 146 13.33 2.57 7.62
C ALA A 146 13.27 3.42 6.33
N THR A 147 12.50 4.49 6.36
CA THR A 147 12.24 5.40 5.25
C THR A 147 11.90 6.79 5.80
N PRO A 148 11.98 7.87 5.00
CA PRO A 148 11.53 9.19 5.45
C PRO A 148 10.11 9.20 6.02
N MET A 149 9.24 8.29 5.57
CA MET A 149 7.89 8.15 6.12
C MET A 149 7.88 7.67 7.58
N THR A 150 8.85 6.88 8.01
CA THR A 150 8.94 6.33 9.37
C THR A 150 9.86 7.11 10.28
N ASP A 151 10.78 7.92 9.74
CA ASP A 151 11.75 8.70 10.51
C ASP A 151 11.10 9.73 11.45
N VAL A 152 9.88 10.15 11.12
CA VAL A 152 9.08 11.09 11.93
C VAL A 152 8.31 10.42 13.07
N ASN A 153 8.35 9.09 13.18
CA ASN A 153 7.65 8.38 14.24
C ASN A 153 8.42 8.48 15.56
N THR A 154 7.68 8.76 16.64
CA THR A 154 8.24 8.91 18.00
C THR A 154 8.01 7.67 18.87
N TYR A 155 7.45 6.63 18.35
CA TYR A 155 7.11 5.39 19.05
C TYR A 155 7.98 4.20 18.59
N ALA A 156 8.02 3.16 19.43
CA ALA A 156 8.80 1.97 19.13
C ALA A 156 8.32 1.26 17.85
N MET A 157 9.25 0.91 16.97
CA MET A 157 8.99 0.22 15.72
C MET A 157 9.67 -1.17 15.74
N PRO A 158 9.05 -2.17 16.36
CA PRO A 158 9.63 -3.50 16.45
C PRO A 158 9.83 -4.11 15.06
N PHE A 159 10.92 -4.86 14.90
CA PHE A 159 11.26 -5.54 13.66
C PHE A 159 11.40 -4.62 12.44
N ILE A 160 11.78 -3.36 12.65
CA ILE A 160 12.04 -2.43 11.54
C ILE A 160 13.11 -3.01 10.60
N LEU A 161 12.86 -2.92 9.31
CA LEU A 161 13.80 -3.38 8.28
C LEU A 161 14.41 -2.19 7.53
N PRO A 162 15.70 -2.27 7.16
CA PRO A 162 16.26 -1.37 6.16
C PRO A 162 15.48 -1.46 4.84
N ALA A 163 15.34 -0.33 4.11
CA ALA A 163 14.55 -0.25 2.89
C ALA A 163 14.97 -1.31 1.84
N ASP A 164 16.28 -1.49 1.62
CA ASP A 164 16.82 -2.45 0.66
C ASP A 164 16.49 -3.91 1.02
N GLU A 165 16.56 -4.23 2.31
CA GLU A 165 16.22 -5.59 2.76
C GLU A 165 14.72 -5.85 2.64
N ALA A 166 13.88 -4.86 2.98
CA ALA A 166 12.45 -4.94 2.78
C ALA A 166 12.11 -5.13 1.29
N ALA A 167 12.72 -4.32 0.41
CA ALA A 167 12.54 -4.42 -1.04
C ALA A 167 12.93 -5.81 -1.57
N ARG A 168 14.08 -6.35 -1.17
CA ARG A 168 14.51 -7.71 -1.56
C ARG A 168 13.53 -8.78 -1.12
N ARG A 169 13.00 -8.70 0.11
CA ARG A 169 12.00 -9.65 0.62
C ARG A 169 10.67 -9.53 -0.10
N ILE A 170 10.22 -8.32 -0.37
CA ILE A 170 9.00 -8.03 -1.14
C ILE A 170 9.14 -8.59 -2.55
N ALA A 171 10.21 -8.27 -3.25
CA ALA A 171 10.48 -8.75 -4.61
C ALA A 171 10.47 -10.29 -4.70
N ARG A 172 11.09 -10.98 -3.71
CA ARG A 172 11.05 -12.46 -3.62
C ARG A 172 9.62 -12.99 -3.47
N ASN A 173 8.77 -12.35 -2.67
CA ASN A 173 7.38 -12.76 -2.51
C ASN A 173 6.58 -12.52 -3.80
N ILE A 174 6.81 -11.40 -4.48
CA ILE A 174 6.20 -11.10 -5.78
C ILE A 174 6.62 -12.15 -6.81
N ALA A 175 7.92 -12.45 -6.92
CA ALA A 175 8.44 -13.44 -7.86
C ALA A 175 7.84 -14.83 -7.63
N ARG A 176 7.69 -15.25 -6.35
CA ARG A 176 7.08 -16.54 -5.97
C ARG A 176 5.56 -16.60 -6.20
N GLY A 177 4.92 -15.49 -6.50
CA GLY A 177 3.46 -15.44 -6.66
C GLY A 177 2.68 -15.54 -5.34
N SER A 178 3.27 -15.09 -4.23
CA SER A 178 2.61 -15.09 -2.93
C SER A 178 1.31 -14.30 -2.99
N ARG A 179 0.18 -14.94 -2.63
CA ARG A 179 -1.14 -14.29 -2.63
C ARG A 179 -1.29 -13.26 -1.52
N TYR A 180 -0.65 -13.53 -0.36
CA TYR A 180 -0.61 -12.66 0.81
C TYR A 180 0.73 -12.84 1.51
N ALA A 181 1.47 -11.76 1.72
CA ALA A 181 2.77 -11.82 2.37
C ALA A 181 2.98 -10.66 3.34
N VAL A 182 3.28 -10.98 4.60
CA VAL A 182 3.68 -9.99 5.61
C VAL A 182 5.21 -9.93 5.67
N VAL A 183 5.76 -8.73 5.61
CA VAL A 183 7.22 -8.49 5.59
C VAL A 183 7.60 -7.44 6.65
N PRO A 184 8.36 -7.83 7.69
CA PRO A 184 8.81 -9.18 8.03
C PRO A 184 7.70 -10.06 8.60
N TRP A 185 7.86 -11.38 8.54
CA TRP A 185 6.83 -12.34 8.96
C TRP A 185 6.46 -12.24 10.45
N GLN A 186 7.42 -11.81 11.30
CA GLN A 186 7.20 -11.58 12.74
C GLN A 186 6.07 -10.56 12.96
N MET A 187 5.99 -9.52 12.13
CA MET A 187 4.91 -8.54 12.19
C MET A 187 3.55 -9.17 11.86
N GLY A 188 3.53 -10.23 11.06
CA GLY A 188 2.31 -10.99 10.79
C GLY A 188 1.76 -11.70 12.03
N ILE A 189 2.64 -12.25 12.86
CA ILE A 189 2.24 -12.86 14.15
C ILE A 189 1.73 -11.76 15.10
N ALA A 190 2.50 -10.68 15.28
CA ALA A 190 2.11 -9.57 16.14
C ALA A 190 0.74 -8.98 15.74
N ALA A 191 0.54 -8.75 14.44
CA ALA A 191 -0.72 -8.23 13.91
C ALA A 191 -1.90 -9.19 14.13
N LYS A 192 -1.71 -10.50 13.97
CA LYS A 192 -2.75 -11.51 14.28
C LYS A 192 -3.09 -11.53 15.77
N LEU A 193 -2.10 -11.48 16.65
CA LEU A 193 -2.31 -11.41 18.10
C LEU A 193 -3.08 -10.15 18.48
N LEU A 194 -2.69 -8.99 17.92
CA LEU A 194 -3.43 -7.75 18.11
C LEU A 194 -4.86 -7.85 17.60
N ARG A 195 -5.10 -8.49 16.45
CA ARG A 195 -6.45 -8.65 15.89
C ARG A 195 -7.35 -9.51 16.75
N LEU A 196 -6.79 -10.57 17.36
CA LEU A 196 -7.52 -11.49 18.24
C LEU A 196 -7.71 -10.96 19.65
N MET A 197 -6.97 -9.92 20.04
CA MET A 197 -7.06 -9.33 21.38
C MET A 197 -8.47 -8.80 21.64
N PRO A 198 -9.11 -9.15 22.78
CA PRO A 198 -10.41 -8.59 23.18
C PRO A 198 -10.39 -7.06 23.22
N ILE A 199 -11.50 -6.43 22.85
CA ILE A 199 -11.61 -4.97 22.78
C ILE A 199 -11.18 -4.28 24.09
N PRO A 200 -11.67 -4.68 25.29
CA PRO A 200 -11.29 -3.99 26.53
C PRO A 200 -9.78 -4.02 26.81
N LEU A 201 -9.12 -5.14 26.46
CA LEU A 201 -7.67 -5.27 26.67
C LEU A 201 -6.90 -4.40 25.68
N PHE A 202 -7.36 -4.34 24.42
CA PHE A 202 -6.78 -3.47 23.42
C PHE A 202 -6.91 -1.99 23.80
N ASP A 203 -8.11 -1.57 24.21
CA ASP A 203 -8.39 -0.20 24.61
C ASP A 203 -7.54 0.19 25.83
N TRP A 204 -7.42 -0.70 26.82
CA TRP A 204 -6.54 -0.48 27.98
C TRP A 204 -5.07 -0.32 27.58
N LEU A 205 -4.59 -1.11 26.61
CA LEU A 205 -3.19 -1.06 26.16
C LEU A 205 -2.88 0.25 25.40
N PHE A 206 -3.86 0.76 24.64
CA PHE A 206 -3.65 1.90 23.75
C PHE A 206 -4.26 3.22 24.25
N PHE A 207 -5.01 3.25 25.36
CA PHE A 207 -5.69 4.45 25.81
C PHE A 207 -4.73 5.63 26.11
N SER A 208 -3.49 5.37 26.48
CA SER A 208 -2.47 6.41 26.70
C SER A 208 -2.09 7.19 25.45
N HIS A 209 -2.48 6.69 24.29
CA HIS A 209 -2.29 7.33 22.97
C HIS A 209 -3.54 8.06 22.49
N ALA A 210 -4.65 8.02 23.26
CA ALA A 210 -5.88 8.72 22.92
C ALA A 210 -5.62 10.24 22.80
N GLY A 211 -6.28 10.89 21.83
CA GLY A 211 -6.17 12.33 21.59
C GLY A 211 -4.81 12.79 21.04
N ARG A 212 -3.93 11.88 20.61
CA ARG A 212 -2.63 12.23 20.02
C ARG A 212 -2.54 11.75 18.59
N LYS A 213 -2.12 12.63 17.67
CA LYS A 213 -1.83 12.25 16.29
C LYS A 213 -0.60 11.35 16.25
N SER A 214 -0.65 10.31 15.44
CA SER A 214 0.50 9.41 15.22
C SER A 214 1.64 10.11 14.47
N ARG A 215 1.33 11.18 13.73
CA ARG A 215 2.27 11.99 12.93
C ARG A 215 1.74 13.40 12.79
N ASN A 216 2.62 14.38 12.90
CA ASN A 216 2.35 15.80 12.67
C ASN A 216 3.03 16.23 11.36
N LEU A 217 2.53 15.77 10.23
CA LEU A 217 3.00 16.18 8.91
C LEU A 217 1.94 17.10 8.28
N PRO A 218 2.36 18.22 7.65
CA PRO A 218 1.45 18.98 6.79
C PRO A 218 1.06 18.15 5.55
N LEU A 219 -0.09 18.50 4.99
CA LEU A 219 -0.55 17.98 3.68
C LEU A 219 0.37 18.44 2.55
#